data_0d35ef0a0e9c20bc10468cdd90febbc8
#
_entry.id   0d35ef0a0e9c20bc10468cdd90febbc8
#
_cell.length_a   1.000
_cell.length_b   1.000
_cell.length_c   1.000
_cell.angle_alpha   90.00
_cell.angle_beta   90.00
_cell.angle_gamma   90.00
#
_symmetry.space_group_name_H-M   'P 1'
#
loop_
_entity.id
_entity.type
_entity.pdbx_description
1 polymer ?
#
loop_
_entity_poly.entity_id
_entity_poly.type
_entity_poly.pdbx_seq_one_letter_code
_entity_poly.pdbx_strand_id
1 'polypeptide(L)'
;MALQLNDTAPDFTAETTEGPISFHDWIGDSWAVLFSHPKDFTPICTTELGYMAKIKPEFDKRDTKIIGLSVDPVEKHDAWFKDIEETQGTAPNYPLIGDKDFAISKAYGMLAGDVSGDPAERTPADNQTVRNVFIIGPDKKIKLILVYP
;
A
#
# COMPACT_ATOMS: atom_id res chain seq x y z
N MET A 1 -10.57 -15.60 -8.02
CA MET A 1 -11.27 -15.72 -6.75
C MET A 1 -10.74 -14.69 -5.75
N ALA A 2 -11.61 -14.19 -4.90
CA ALA A 2 -11.19 -13.24 -3.88
C ALA A 2 -10.34 -13.94 -2.80
N LEU A 3 -9.37 -13.21 -2.27
CA LEU A 3 -8.55 -13.71 -1.16
C LEU A 3 -9.40 -13.84 0.12
N GLN A 4 -9.09 -14.85 0.89
CA GLN A 4 -9.77 -15.14 2.14
C GLN A 4 -8.77 -15.23 3.30
N LEU A 5 -9.28 -15.20 4.52
CA LEU A 5 -8.45 -15.43 5.70
C LEU A 5 -7.79 -16.80 5.60
N ASN A 6 -6.54 -16.87 5.98
CA ASN A 6 -5.66 -18.05 5.91
C ASN A 6 -5.18 -18.42 4.51
N ASP A 7 -5.59 -17.70 3.47
CA ASP A 7 -4.93 -17.84 2.17
C ASP A 7 -3.48 -17.32 2.27
N THR A 8 -2.59 -17.92 1.50
CA THR A 8 -1.24 -17.38 1.36
C THR A 8 -1.32 -16.04 0.64
N ALA A 9 -0.76 -15.00 1.24
CA ALA A 9 -0.70 -13.70 0.59
C ALA A 9 0.13 -13.80 -0.69
N PRO A 10 -0.38 -13.33 -1.85
CA PRO A 10 0.39 -13.37 -3.09
C PRO A 10 1.75 -12.67 -2.94
N ASP A 11 2.80 -13.37 -3.39
CA ASP A 11 4.13 -12.78 -3.44
C ASP A 11 4.28 -11.93 -4.70
N PHE A 12 5.16 -10.96 -4.64
CA PHE A 12 5.43 -10.10 -5.79
C PHE A 12 6.78 -9.41 -5.63
N THR A 13 7.30 -8.91 -6.76
CA THR A 13 8.42 -7.99 -6.80
C THR A 13 7.89 -6.65 -7.29
N ALA A 14 8.25 -5.56 -6.64
CA ALA A 14 7.72 -4.25 -6.97
C ALA A 14 8.74 -3.15 -6.74
N GLU A 15 8.60 -2.07 -7.53
CA GLU A 15 9.31 -0.83 -7.28
C GLU A 15 8.61 -0.07 -6.16
N THR A 16 9.41 0.45 -5.24
CA THR A 16 8.90 1.26 -4.12
C THR A 16 9.73 2.52 -3.97
N THR A 17 9.28 3.41 -3.10
CA THR A 17 10.04 4.61 -2.72
C THR A 17 11.36 4.28 -2.03
N GLU A 18 11.55 3.06 -1.58
CA GLU A 18 12.81 2.58 -0.96
C GLU A 18 13.57 1.62 -1.88
N GLY A 19 13.24 1.56 -3.18
CA GLY A 19 13.84 0.69 -4.16
C GLY A 19 13.01 -0.57 -4.40
N PRO A 20 13.51 -1.48 -5.27
CA PRO A 20 12.80 -2.73 -5.56
C PRO A 20 12.78 -3.65 -4.34
N ILE A 21 11.63 -4.30 -4.11
CA ILE A 21 11.50 -5.30 -3.05
C ILE A 21 10.86 -6.58 -3.59
N SER A 22 11.22 -7.71 -2.97
CA SER A 22 10.52 -8.98 -3.10
C SER A 22 9.73 -9.19 -1.82
N PHE A 23 8.42 -9.24 -1.92
CA PHE A 23 7.51 -9.04 -0.79
C PHE A 23 7.69 -10.05 0.34
N HIS A 24 7.63 -11.34 0.03
CA HIS A 24 7.78 -12.37 1.06
C HIS A 24 9.16 -12.32 1.74
N ASP A 25 10.22 -12.08 0.96
CA ASP A 25 11.57 -11.92 1.51
C ASP A 25 11.66 -10.66 2.37
N TRP A 26 11.02 -9.58 1.94
CA TRP A 26 11.00 -8.33 2.69
C TRP A 26 10.29 -8.48 4.05
N ILE A 27 9.20 -9.24 4.09
CA ILE A 27 8.49 -9.53 5.35
C ILE A 27 9.40 -10.31 6.30
N GLY A 28 10.13 -11.32 5.79
CA GLY A 28 10.95 -12.20 6.62
C GLY A 28 10.12 -12.91 7.67
N ASP A 29 10.52 -12.84 8.94
CA ASP A 29 9.81 -13.43 10.05
C ASP A 29 8.90 -12.45 10.79
N SER A 30 8.68 -11.27 10.21
CA SER A 30 7.83 -10.24 10.80
C SER A 30 6.40 -10.38 10.35
N TRP A 31 5.50 -9.67 11.04
CA TRP A 31 4.17 -9.38 10.55
C TRP A 31 4.25 -8.25 9.51
N ALA A 32 3.25 -8.13 8.66
CA ALA A 32 3.18 -7.05 7.69
C ALA A 32 1.76 -6.48 7.62
N VAL A 33 1.68 -5.16 7.45
CA VAL A 33 0.44 -4.46 7.12
C VAL A 33 0.61 -3.90 5.71
N LEU A 34 -0.17 -4.43 4.77
CA LEU A 34 -0.23 -3.93 3.40
C LEU A 34 -1.54 -3.17 3.23
N PHE A 35 -1.45 -1.89 2.90
CA PHE A 35 -2.64 -1.07 2.71
C PHE A 35 -2.58 -0.33 1.38
N SER A 36 -3.75 -0.09 0.80
CA SER A 36 -3.87 0.68 -0.43
C SER A 36 -4.49 2.05 -0.16
N HIS A 37 -4.11 3.03 -0.98
CA HIS A 37 -4.80 4.32 -1.01
C HIS A 37 -5.20 4.62 -2.46
N PRO A 38 -6.33 5.34 -2.66
CA PRO A 38 -6.87 5.54 -4.01
C PRO A 38 -5.97 6.38 -4.91
N LYS A 39 -5.38 7.44 -4.40
CA LYS A 39 -4.62 8.38 -5.21
C LYS A 39 -3.73 9.27 -4.34
N ASP A 40 -2.51 9.56 -4.86
CA ASP A 40 -1.60 10.53 -4.25
C ASP A 40 -2.20 11.94 -4.24
N PHE A 41 -1.71 12.79 -3.36
CA PHE A 41 -2.08 14.20 -3.23
C PHE A 41 -3.54 14.45 -2.84
N THR A 42 -4.25 13.45 -2.33
CA THR A 42 -5.58 13.68 -1.76
C THR A 42 -5.47 14.02 -0.27
N PRO A 43 -6.34 14.89 0.26
CA PRO A 43 -6.22 15.34 1.67
C PRO A 43 -6.32 14.19 2.68
N ILE A 44 -7.26 13.28 2.51
CA ILE A 44 -7.47 12.16 3.42
C ILE A 44 -6.28 11.21 3.40
N CYS A 45 -5.81 10.85 2.20
CA CYS A 45 -4.65 9.97 2.06
C CYS A 45 -3.38 10.62 2.64
N THR A 46 -3.20 11.92 2.43
CA THR A 46 -2.07 12.66 3.01
C THR A 46 -2.08 12.57 4.53
N THR A 47 -3.22 12.78 5.16
CA THR A 47 -3.38 12.69 6.62
C THR A 47 -3.11 11.27 7.12
N GLU A 48 -3.66 10.26 6.44
CA GLU A 48 -3.49 8.85 6.83
C GLU A 48 -2.04 8.41 6.76
N LEU A 49 -1.35 8.71 5.65
CA LEU A 49 0.04 8.30 5.48
C LEU A 49 0.97 9.01 6.47
N GLY A 50 0.73 10.29 6.72
CA GLY A 50 1.48 11.04 7.72
C GLY A 50 1.27 10.48 9.14
N TYR A 51 0.04 10.14 9.49
CA TYR A 51 -0.26 9.54 10.78
C TYR A 51 0.40 8.16 10.94
N MET A 52 0.35 7.33 9.90
CA MET A 52 1.04 6.04 9.93
C MET A 52 2.53 6.20 10.18
N ALA A 53 3.16 7.22 9.60
CA ALA A 53 4.57 7.50 9.84
C ALA A 53 4.82 7.86 11.32
N LYS A 54 3.92 8.61 11.93
CA LYS A 54 4.04 8.99 13.35
C LYS A 54 3.93 7.81 14.30
N ILE A 55 3.09 6.83 13.97
CA ILE A 55 2.87 5.67 14.83
C ILE A 55 3.72 4.45 14.43
N LYS A 56 4.56 4.57 13.40
CA LYS A 56 5.42 3.47 12.97
C LYS A 56 6.23 2.84 14.11
N PRO A 57 6.78 3.59 15.09
CA PRO A 57 7.49 2.99 16.21
C PRO A 57 6.66 1.96 16.98
N GLU A 58 5.34 2.13 17.06
CA GLU A 58 4.46 1.18 17.71
C GLU A 58 4.37 -0.14 16.94
N PHE A 59 4.43 -0.06 15.60
CA PHE A 59 4.48 -1.25 14.76
C PHE A 59 5.84 -1.94 14.87
N ASP A 60 6.92 -1.16 14.90
CA ASP A 60 8.28 -1.70 15.04
C ASP A 60 8.42 -2.49 16.35
N LYS A 61 7.84 -2.00 17.45
CA LYS A 61 7.85 -2.70 18.73
C LYS A 61 7.12 -4.04 18.68
N ARG A 62 6.20 -4.21 17.74
CA ARG A 62 5.41 -5.44 17.57
C ARG A 62 5.91 -6.31 16.43
N ASP A 63 7.13 -6.05 15.99
CA ASP A 63 7.76 -6.79 14.88
C ASP A 63 6.87 -6.80 13.64
N THR A 64 6.32 -5.63 13.30
CA THR A 64 5.37 -5.46 12.21
C THR A 64 5.89 -4.42 11.24
N LYS A 65 6.00 -4.79 9.96
CA LYS A 65 6.39 -3.89 8.88
C LYS A 65 5.16 -3.31 8.22
N ILE A 66 5.30 -2.09 7.69
CA ILE A 66 4.21 -1.39 7.01
C ILE A 66 4.63 -1.15 5.57
N ILE A 67 3.72 -1.36 4.65
CA ILE A 67 3.92 -1.07 3.24
C ILE A 67 2.61 -0.56 2.63
N GLY A 68 2.69 0.56 1.92
CA GLY A 68 1.55 1.13 1.22
C GLY A 68 1.59 0.83 -0.27
N LEU A 69 0.45 0.95 -0.93
CA LEU A 69 0.31 0.69 -2.36
C LEU A 69 -0.64 1.67 -3.00
N SER A 70 -0.23 2.20 -4.16
CA SER A 70 -1.08 2.97 -5.05
C SER A 70 -0.73 2.62 -6.48
N VAL A 71 -1.64 2.92 -7.40
CA VAL A 71 -1.39 2.75 -8.84
C VAL A 71 -0.59 3.91 -9.43
N ASP A 72 -0.38 4.98 -8.67
CA ASP A 72 0.46 6.09 -9.13
C ASP A 72 1.93 5.66 -9.19
N PRO A 73 2.75 6.23 -10.10
CA PRO A 73 4.17 5.89 -10.20
C PRO A 73 4.97 6.30 -8.96
N VAL A 74 6.10 5.62 -8.73
CA VAL A 74 6.98 5.89 -7.58
C VAL A 74 7.45 7.35 -7.56
N GLU A 75 7.75 7.93 -8.71
CA GLU A 75 8.19 9.33 -8.81
C GLU A 75 7.14 10.30 -8.27
N LYS A 76 5.87 9.98 -8.47
CA LYS A 76 4.75 10.77 -7.93
C LYS A 76 4.65 10.63 -6.42
N HIS A 77 4.93 9.44 -5.88
CA HIS A 77 5.00 9.22 -4.44
C HIS A 77 6.09 10.07 -3.80
N ASP A 78 7.27 10.12 -4.41
CA ASP A 78 8.39 10.91 -3.87
C ASP A 78 8.05 12.40 -3.79
N ALA A 79 7.38 12.93 -4.81
CA ALA A 79 6.92 14.32 -4.81
C ALA A 79 5.88 14.57 -3.72
N TRP A 80 4.96 13.63 -3.54
CA TRP A 80 3.93 13.71 -2.51
C TRP A 80 4.49 13.63 -1.09
N PHE A 81 5.55 12.88 -0.89
CA PHE A 81 6.19 12.76 0.43
C PHE A 81 6.63 14.11 0.97
N LYS A 82 7.08 15.01 0.11
CA LYS A 82 7.43 16.37 0.51
C LYS A 82 6.20 17.14 1.04
N ASP A 83 5.07 17.00 0.35
CA ASP A 83 3.82 17.63 0.78
C ASP A 83 3.35 17.05 2.12
N ILE A 84 3.48 15.74 2.31
CA ILE A 84 3.12 15.09 3.56
C ILE A 84 3.99 15.62 4.70
N GLU A 85 5.29 15.75 4.48
CA GLU A 85 6.20 16.29 5.48
C GLU A 85 5.85 17.74 5.85
N GLU A 86 5.55 18.58 4.86
CA GLU A 86 5.18 19.99 5.09
C GLU A 86 3.87 20.12 5.86
N THR A 87 2.86 19.30 5.53
CA THR A 87 1.52 19.43 6.13
C THR A 87 1.35 18.65 7.43
N GLN A 88 2.01 17.51 7.58
CA GLN A 88 1.86 16.62 8.73
C GLN A 88 3.07 16.61 9.65
N GLY A 89 4.16 17.26 9.25
CA GLY A 89 5.38 17.31 10.03
C GLY A 89 6.23 16.05 10.02
N THR A 90 5.84 15.03 9.27
CA THR A 90 6.55 13.75 9.19
C THR A 90 6.37 13.16 7.79
N ALA A 91 7.48 12.86 7.13
CA ALA A 91 7.44 12.12 5.86
C ALA A 91 7.21 10.62 6.13
N PRO A 92 6.55 9.90 5.20
CA PRO A 92 6.44 8.46 5.33
C PRO A 92 7.82 7.81 5.46
N ASN A 93 7.96 6.93 6.45
CA ASN A 93 9.21 6.22 6.77
C ASN A 93 9.06 4.72 6.53
N TYR A 94 8.21 4.36 5.59
CA TYR A 94 7.94 3.00 5.13
C TYR A 94 7.82 3.03 3.61
N PRO A 95 8.02 1.86 2.92
CA PRO A 95 7.95 1.84 1.46
C PRO A 95 6.54 2.05 0.94
N LEU A 96 6.42 2.72 -0.19
CA LEU A 96 5.17 2.92 -0.91
C LEU A 96 5.35 2.37 -2.33
N ILE A 97 4.53 1.39 -2.69
CA ILE A 97 4.58 0.71 -3.98
C ILE A 97 3.90 1.57 -5.05
N GLY A 98 4.55 1.68 -6.22
CA GLY A 98 3.93 2.26 -7.41
C GLY A 98 3.45 1.14 -8.34
N ASP A 99 2.20 0.74 -8.22
CA ASP A 99 1.61 -0.38 -8.98
C ASP A 99 0.98 0.13 -10.28
N LYS A 100 1.79 0.74 -11.14
CA LYS A 100 1.31 1.38 -12.37
C LYS A 100 0.67 0.41 -13.36
N ASP A 101 0.98 -0.88 -13.30
CA ASP A 101 0.44 -1.91 -14.17
C ASP A 101 -0.79 -2.63 -13.57
N PHE A 102 -1.22 -2.24 -12.38
CA PHE A 102 -2.35 -2.81 -11.65
C PHE A 102 -2.18 -4.29 -11.24
N ALA A 103 -1.00 -4.87 -11.44
CA ALA A 103 -0.78 -6.29 -11.23
C ALA A 103 -1.00 -6.71 -9.77
N ILE A 104 -0.42 -5.95 -8.84
CA ILE A 104 -0.53 -6.24 -7.40
C ILE A 104 -1.94 -5.91 -6.90
N SER A 105 -2.48 -4.79 -7.33
CA SER A 105 -3.84 -4.37 -6.96
C SER A 105 -4.87 -5.41 -7.38
N LYS A 106 -4.73 -5.98 -8.57
CA LYS A 106 -5.61 -7.06 -9.05
C LYS A 106 -5.41 -8.35 -8.27
N ALA A 107 -4.16 -8.72 -7.98
CA ALA A 107 -3.86 -9.94 -7.24
C ALA A 107 -4.47 -9.92 -5.84
N TYR A 108 -4.52 -8.75 -5.21
CA TYR A 108 -5.09 -8.57 -3.87
C TYR A 108 -6.56 -8.16 -3.87
N GLY A 109 -7.19 -8.04 -5.04
CA GLY A 109 -8.59 -7.64 -5.13
C GLY A 109 -8.87 -6.20 -4.72
N MET A 110 -7.88 -5.33 -4.84
CA MET A 110 -8.00 -3.92 -4.46
C MET A 110 -8.68 -3.07 -5.55
N LEU A 111 -8.75 -3.59 -6.77
CA LEU A 111 -9.40 -2.94 -7.90
C LEU A 111 -10.43 -3.89 -8.50
N ALA A 112 -11.42 -3.33 -9.19
CA ALA A 112 -12.32 -4.15 -10.00
C ALA A 112 -11.52 -4.88 -11.08
N GLY A 113 -11.88 -6.13 -11.37
CA GLY A 113 -11.12 -6.96 -12.30
C GLY A 113 -11.12 -6.45 -13.73
N ASP A 114 -12.07 -5.59 -14.09
CA ASP A 114 -12.20 -5.00 -15.42
C ASP A 114 -11.50 -3.64 -15.55
N VAL A 115 -10.84 -3.17 -14.49
CA VAL A 115 -10.10 -1.90 -14.57
C VAL A 115 -8.88 -2.08 -15.46
N SER A 116 -8.77 -1.24 -16.48
CA SER A 116 -7.66 -1.23 -17.43
C SER A 116 -7.33 0.21 -17.81
N GLY A 117 -6.21 0.39 -18.51
CA GLY A 117 -5.78 1.67 -19.02
C GLY A 117 -4.54 2.23 -18.32
N ASP A 118 -4.10 3.40 -18.80
CA ASP A 118 -2.92 4.07 -18.25
C ASP A 118 -3.28 4.73 -16.91
N PRO A 119 -2.54 4.43 -15.81
CA PRO A 119 -2.77 5.08 -14.53
C PRO A 119 -2.73 6.61 -14.61
N ALA A 120 -1.91 7.18 -15.51
CA ALA A 120 -1.81 8.62 -15.68
C ALA A 120 -3.09 9.25 -16.25
N GLU A 121 -3.89 8.48 -16.96
CA GLU A 121 -5.15 8.92 -17.57
C GLU A 121 -6.36 8.69 -16.67
N ARG A 122 -6.17 8.10 -15.51
CA ARG A 122 -7.28 7.81 -14.60
C ARG A 122 -7.87 9.07 -14.04
N THR A 123 -9.20 9.10 -14.02
CA THR A 123 -9.96 10.18 -13.40
C THR A 123 -10.22 9.86 -11.92
N PRO A 124 -10.64 10.85 -11.11
CA PRO A 124 -11.06 10.57 -9.74
C PRO A 124 -12.15 9.50 -9.63
N ALA A 125 -13.02 9.38 -10.65
CA ALA A 125 -14.04 8.34 -10.68
C ALA A 125 -13.42 6.95 -10.84
N ASP A 126 -12.37 6.83 -11.64
CA ASP A 126 -11.66 5.56 -11.85
C ASP A 126 -10.88 5.14 -10.59
N ASN A 127 -10.55 6.09 -9.73
CA ASN A 127 -9.83 5.85 -8.48
C ASN A 127 -10.76 5.58 -7.31
N GLN A 128 -12.03 5.30 -7.55
CA GLN A 128 -12.97 4.87 -6.51
C GLN A 128 -12.67 3.43 -6.08
N THR A 129 -11.39 3.13 -5.92
CA THR A 129 -10.98 1.87 -5.34
C THR A 129 -11.31 1.92 -3.87
N VAL A 130 -11.87 0.84 -3.39
CA VAL A 130 -12.12 0.66 -1.98
C VAL A 130 -10.78 0.59 -1.27
N ARG A 131 -10.63 1.26 -0.13
CA ARG A 131 -9.42 1.16 0.66
C ARG A 131 -9.35 -0.23 1.25
N ASN A 132 -8.18 -0.85 1.17
CA ASN A 132 -7.96 -2.21 1.65
C ASN A 132 -6.79 -2.22 2.62
N VAL A 133 -6.95 -2.99 3.71
CA VAL A 133 -5.87 -3.27 4.65
C VAL A 133 -5.78 -4.78 4.81
N PHE A 134 -4.59 -5.32 4.58
CA PHE A 134 -4.30 -6.74 4.80
C PHE A 134 -3.25 -6.85 5.90
N ILE A 135 -3.55 -7.65 6.93
CA ILE A 135 -2.55 -8.01 7.92
C ILE A 135 -2.09 -9.43 7.61
N ILE A 136 -0.79 -9.60 7.45
CA ILE A 136 -0.15 -10.84 7.02
C ILE A 136 0.78 -11.30 8.12
N GLY A 137 0.66 -12.57 8.52
CA GLY A 137 1.49 -13.13 9.56
C GLY A 137 2.86 -13.59 9.07
N PRO A 138 3.75 -13.99 10.00
CA PRO A 138 5.08 -14.51 9.64
C PRO A 138 5.05 -15.73 8.74
N ASP A 139 3.96 -16.50 8.76
CA ASP A 139 3.71 -17.64 7.89
C ASP A 139 3.25 -17.24 6.48
N LYS A 140 3.22 -15.95 6.18
CA LYS A 140 2.76 -15.36 4.91
C LYS A 140 1.27 -15.56 4.65
N LYS A 141 0.50 -15.88 5.67
CA LYS A 141 -0.94 -16.05 5.55
C LYS A 141 -1.69 -14.80 5.97
N ILE A 142 -2.81 -14.54 5.30
CA ILE A 142 -3.68 -13.39 5.59
C ILE A 142 -4.43 -13.64 6.89
N LYS A 143 -4.29 -12.73 7.84
CA LYS A 143 -4.89 -12.81 9.18
C LYS A 143 -6.06 -11.85 9.36
N LEU A 144 -6.10 -10.76 8.60
CA LEU A 144 -7.17 -9.80 8.64
C LEU A 144 -7.30 -9.12 7.29
N ILE A 145 -8.53 -8.87 6.88
CA ILE A 145 -8.86 -8.08 5.69
C ILE A 145 -9.86 -7.03 6.12
N LEU A 146 -9.52 -5.75 5.91
CA LEU A 146 -10.41 -4.63 6.16
C LEU A 146 -10.62 -3.90 4.83
N VAL A 147 -11.88 -3.67 4.50
CA VAL A 147 -12.27 -2.99 3.25
C VAL A 147 -13.21 -1.85 3.61
N TYR A 148 -12.89 -0.63 3.17
CA TYR A 148 -13.73 0.52 3.45
C TYR A 148 -13.58 1.58 2.35
N PRO A 149 -14.61 2.44 2.11
CA PRO A 149 -14.57 3.46 1.06
C PRO A 149 -13.55 4.57 1.33
#